data_356032d04baad502264fe91a239c38e7
#
_entry.id   356032d04baad502264fe91a239c38e7
#
_cell.length_a   1.000
_cell.length_b   1.000
_cell.length_c   1.000
_cell.angle_alpha   90.00
_cell.angle_beta   90.00
_cell.angle_gamma   90.00
#
_symmetry.space_group_name_H-M   'P 1'
#
loop_
_entity.id
_entity.type
_entity.pdbx_description
1 polymer ?
#
loop_
_entity_poly.entity_id
_entity_poly.type
_entity_poly.pdbx_seq_one_letter_code
_entity_poly.pdbx_strand_id
1 'polypeptide(L)'
;MNFPLNPAIRMLRNGGAVHRGAALLPAAMVFVSLFAGCKQQERHAPDVWAVVNGTEIKRDEVEKYYKTRINPEAQETSPEEVLSGKLNVVEQLINNEILLERAKKLNLEASDGEVEDKFTELKSGYTEDEFQRKLKDGGMTVDDLKKDLRRQLSIQKLLNREVAAKVTITDQDVTDFYNTNRNQFNVAEAQYRISQIVITPRKDQMVRNRKNDDATNEAEAERKAKMLQDKLSSGADFSQLAMDYSEDPNTAATGGDLGYIPESSLNAPQTDPVLKRVVLSLKPGQVSPPVQLKDSIRILKLVAREAAGQRGINDPQVQQMIRDTLRNRKEQLLRNAYLAVARDEAHVTNYLAIQVIETAGKLPDAAKASLPPASTAPPTGPAPGQPRNTQ
;
A
#
# COMPACT_ATOMS: atom_id res chain seq x y z
N MET A 1 19.83 -34.72 15.87
CA MET A 1 20.66 -35.34 14.81
C MET A 1 21.89 -34.47 14.63
N ASN A 2 23.02 -35.01 15.06
CA ASN A 2 24.32 -34.32 15.07
C ASN A 2 24.98 -34.41 13.70
N PHE A 3 25.42 -33.27 13.15
CA PHE A 3 26.37 -33.25 12.05
C PHE A 3 27.76 -32.90 12.55
N PRO A 4 28.82 -33.62 12.10
CA PRO A 4 30.18 -33.49 12.65
C PRO A 4 30.98 -32.39 11.95
N LEU A 5 31.72 -31.65 12.74
CA LEU A 5 32.79 -30.75 12.36
C LEU A 5 34.00 -31.52 11.84
N ASN A 6 34.59 -31.09 10.76
CA ASN A 6 35.81 -31.64 10.18
C ASN A 6 37.00 -30.74 10.52
N PRO A 7 38.08 -31.25 11.18
CA PRO A 7 39.29 -30.50 11.50
C PRO A 7 40.44 -30.91 10.59
N ALA A 8 41.06 -29.95 9.92
CA ALA A 8 42.38 -30.15 9.31
C ALA A 8 43.18 -28.84 9.26
N ILE A 9 43.86 -28.52 10.39
CA ILE A 9 45.05 -27.68 10.35
C ILE A 9 46.16 -28.52 10.92
N ARG A 10 47.12 -28.91 10.08
CA ARG A 10 48.31 -29.64 10.45
C ARG A 10 49.49 -28.69 10.46
N MET A 11 50.06 -28.51 11.64
CA MET A 11 51.37 -27.86 11.88
C MET A 11 52.47 -28.56 11.10
N LEU A 12 53.36 -27.77 10.55
CA LEU A 12 54.75 -28.20 10.31
C LEU A 12 55.71 -27.23 11.03
N ARG A 13 56.38 -27.80 11.99
CA ARG A 13 57.49 -27.28 12.79
C ARG A 13 58.72 -28.05 12.37
N ASN A 14 59.80 -27.33 12.06
CA ASN A 14 61.24 -27.73 12.13
C ASN A 14 62.03 -26.56 11.56
N GLY A 15 63.06 -25.97 12.17
CA GLY A 15 64.06 -26.50 13.06
C GLY A 15 65.45 -26.28 12.44
N GLY A 16 66.27 -25.42 13.12
CA GLY A 16 67.73 -25.46 12.94
C GLY A 16 68.34 -24.35 12.06
N ALA A 17 69.18 -23.54 12.48
CA ALA A 17 70.53 -23.58 12.98
C ALA A 17 71.24 -22.20 12.88
N VAL A 18 72.01 -21.94 13.84
CA VAL A 18 72.87 -20.78 14.11
C VAL A 18 73.95 -20.60 13.07
N HIS A 19 74.26 -19.36 12.61
CA HIS A 19 75.58 -18.89 12.32
C HIS A 19 75.72 -17.40 12.67
N ARG A 20 76.81 -17.16 13.52
CA ARG A 20 77.36 -15.85 13.89
C ARG A 20 78.15 -15.25 12.76
N GLY A 21 77.95 -13.99 12.47
CA GLY A 21 78.77 -13.20 11.61
C GLY A 21 78.54 -11.70 11.90
N ALA A 22 79.57 -11.12 12.59
CA ALA A 22 79.62 -9.67 12.85
C ALA A 22 80.05 -8.94 11.58
N ALA A 23 79.46 -7.79 11.28
CA ALA A 23 80.13 -6.61 10.75
C ALA A 23 79.24 -5.47 10.35
N LEU A 24 79.48 -4.31 10.91
CA LEU A 24 79.47 -2.95 10.35
C LEU A 24 78.07 -2.34 9.87
N LEU A 25 77.69 -1.37 10.69
CA LEU A 25 76.72 -0.29 10.33
C LEU A 25 77.15 0.51 9.09
N PRO A 26 76.25 0.97 8.31
CA PRO A 26 76.03 2.39 8.16
C PRO A 26 74.59 2.83 8.42
N ALA A 27 74.42 4.00 8.96
CA ALA A 27 73.20 4.71 9.23
C ALA A 27 72.37 4.92 7.92
N ALA A 28 71.29 4.23 7.79
CA ALA A 28 70.29 4.55 6.78
C ALA A 28 69.12 5.26 7.45
N MET A 29 68.98 6.53 7.14
CA MET A 29 67.85 7.42 7.48
C MET A 29 66.56 6.83 6.98
N VAL A 30 65.76 6.28 7.89
CA VAL A 30 64.39 5.83 7.54
C VAL A 30 63.52 7.06 7.43
N PHE A 31 63.25 7.46 6.20
CA PHE A 31 62.16 8.37 5.84
C PHE A 31 60.84 7.62 6.10
N VAL A 32 60.26 7.81 7.28
CA VAL A 32 58.87 7.43 7.54
C VAL A 32 58.01 8.41 6.80
N SER A 33 57.67 8.06 5.57
CA SER A 33 56.62 8.73 4.80
C SER A 33 55.28 8.38 5.48
N LEU A 34 54.80 9.27 6.35
CA LEU A 34 53.44 9.30 6.82
C LEU A 34 52.55 9.52 5.60
N PHE A 35 52.11 8.44 4.94
CA PHE A 35 50.94 8.47 4.11
C PHE A 35 49.76 8.71 5.05
N ALA A 36 49.53 9.98 5.38
CA ALA A 36 48.21 10.44 5.79
C ALA A 36 47.29 10.24 4.58
N GLY A 37 46.74 9.05 4.50
CA GLY A 37 45.60 8.78 3.61
C GLY A 37 44.45 9.66 4.05
N CYS A 38 44.39 10.90 3.59
CA CYS A 38 43.17 11.66 3.58
C CYS A 38 42.18 10.78 2.82
N LYS A 39 41.26 10.12 3.54
CA LYS A 39 39.97 9.71 2.95
C LYS A 39 39.39 11.00 2.39
N GLN A 40 39.52 11.19 1.10
CA GLN A 40 38.88 12.25 0.37
C GLN A 40 37.39 11.95 0.52
N GLN A 41 36.76 12.61 1.49
CA GLN A 41 35.31 12.58 1.66
C GLN A 41 34.78 13.17 0.37
N GLU A 42 34.23 12.32 -0.51
CA GLU A 42 33.61 12.78 -1.75
C GLU A 42 32.59 13.84 -1.35
N ARG A 43 32.89 15.10 -1.71
CA ARG A 43 32.00 16.22 -1.46
C ARG A 43 30.84 16.11 -2.45
N HIS A 44 29.79 15.38 -2.04
CA HIS A 44 28.53 15.41 -2.77
C HIS A 44 27.87 16.79 -2.67
N ALA A 45 27.07 17.16 -3.66
CA ALA A 45 26.29 18.38 -3.62
C ALA A 45 25.33 18.36 -2.40
N PRO A 46 25.09 19.49 -1.72
CA PRO A 46 24.27 19.54 -0.50
C PRO A 46 22.82 19.08 -0.69
N ASP A 47 22.35 19.02 -1.93
CA ASP A 47 21.02 18.59 -2.34
C ASP A 47 20.94 17.09 -2.66
N VAL A 48 22.05 16.34 -2.60
CA VAL A 48 22.11 14.89 -2.82
C VAL A 48 21.89 14.16 -1.49
N TRP A 49 20.81 13.39 -1.38
CA TRP A 49 20.47 12.65 -0.17
C TRP A 49 20.86 11.18 -0.22
N ALA A 50 21.04 10.60 -1.41
CA ALA A 50 21.65 9.29 -1.55
C ALA A 50 22.33 9.16 -2.91
N VAL A 51 23.25 8.19 -3.01
CA VAL A 51 23.88 7.76 -4.27
C VAL A 51 23.81 6.26 -4.37
N VAL A 52 23.41 5.76 -5.55
CA VAL A 52 23.33 4.34 -5.90
C VAL A 52 24.14 4.10 -7.16
N ASN A 53 25.25 3.38 -7.07
CA ASN A 53 26.14 3.09 -8.21
C ASN A 53 26.53 4.33 -9.05
N GLY A 54 26.62 5.49 -8.41
CA GLY A 54 26.90 6.78 -9.07
C GLY A 54 25.67 7.57 -9.50
N THR A 55 24.45 7.00 -9.45
CA THR A 55 23.21 7.75 -9.69
C THR A 55 22.77 8.48 -8.43
N GLU A 56 22.58 9.79 -8.54
CA GLU A 56 22.18 10.66 -7.43
C GLU A 56 20.67 10.64 -7.20
N ILE A 57 20.27 10.51 -5.96
CA ILE A 57 18.90 10.73 -5.47
C ILE A 57 18.88 12.08 -4.78
N LYS A 58 18.16 13.04 -5.35
CA LYS A 58 18.15 14.42 -4.90
C LYS A 58 17.05 14.69 -3.89
N ARG A 59 17.27 15.69 -3.06
CA ARG A 59 16.35 16.17 -2.05
C ARG A 59 14.97 16.52 -2.64
N ASP A 60 14.92 17.26 -3.74
CA ASP A 60 13.67 17.70 -4.38
C ASP A 60 12.84 16.51 -4.89
N GLU A 61 13.48 15.44 -5.38
CA GLU A 61 12.81 14.20 -5.72
C GLU A 61 12.18 13.55 -4.47
N VAL A 62 12.93 13.43 -3.39
CA VAL A 62 12.41 12.89 -2.12
C VAL A 62 11.24 13.73 -1.59
N GLU A 63 11.33 15.05 -1.64
CA GLU A 63 10.26 15.95 -1.20
C GLU A 63 8.99 15.81 -2.03
N LYS A 64 9.11 15.65 -3.37
CA LYS A 64 7.97 15.37 -4.24
C LYS A 64 7.28 14.06 -3.84
N TYR A 65 8.04 12.97 -3.72
CA TYR A 65 7.48 11.66 -3.30
C TYR A 65 6.89 11.68 -1.89
N TYR A 66 7.51 12.40 -0.98
CA TYR A 66 6.99 12.56 0.37
C TYR A 66 5.64 13.27 0.36
N LYS A 67 5.50 14.39 -0.37
CA LYS A 67 4.24 15.15 -0.49
C LYS A 67 3.08 14.33 -1.05
N THR A 68 3.33 13.42 -2.00
CA THR A 68 2.26 12.58 -2.56
C THR A 68 1.70 11.55 -1.56
N ARG A 69 2.35 11.37 -0.41
CA ARG A 69 1.98 10.37 0.62
C ARG A 69 1.38 10.96 1.87
N ILE A 70 1.54 12.26 2.05
CA ILE A 70 0.93 12.96 3.19
C ILE A 70 -0.54 13.19 2.85
N ASN A 71 -1.43 12.83 3.77
CA ASN A 71 -2.80 13.32 3.70
C ASN A 71 -2.77 14.80 4.13
N PRO A 72 -3.17 15.77 3.28
CA PRO A 72 -3.18 17.18 3.62
C PRO A 72 -4.09 17.52 4.82
N GLU A 73 -5.05 16.65 5.14
CA GLU A 73 -6.01 16.78 6.24
C GLU A 73 -5.52 16.08 7.53
N ALA A 74 -4.35 15.44 7.51
CA ALA A 74 -3.80 14.81 8.68
C ALA A 74 -3.27 15.84 9.67
N GLN A 75 -3.46 15.55 10.96
CA GLN A 75 -2.95 16.32 12.09
C GLN A 75 -1.47 16.68 11.93
N GLU A 76 -1.04 17.85 12.44
CA GLU A 76 0.36 18.30 12.35
C GLU A 76 1.32 17.16 12.78
N THR A 77 2.16 16.74 11.83
CA THR A 77 3.13 15.67 12.04
C THR A 77 4.35 16.22 12.75
N SER A 78 4.88 15.54 13.76
CA SER A 78 6.10 15.99 14.45
C SER A 78 7.30 16.05 13.49
N PRO A 79 8.31 16.91 13.76
CA PRO A 79 9.52 16.96 12.95
C PRO A 79 10.21 15.59 12.80
N GLU A 80 10.16 14.77 13.83
CA GLU A 80 10.73 13.43 13.86
C GLU A 80 9.96 12.47 12.93
N GLU A 81 8.63 12.56 12.91
CA GLU A 81 7.79 11.76 11.99
C GLU A 81 8.01 12.17 10.54
N VAL A 82 8.11 13.47 10.26
CA VAL A 82 8.46 13.99 8.93
C VAL A 82 9.80 13.43 8.48
N LEU A 83 10.81 13.45 9.35
CA LEU A 83 12.14 12.95 9.04
C LEU A 83 12.14 11.44 8.81
N SER A 84 11.44 10.68 9.65
CA SER A 84 11.24 9.24 9.48
C SER A 84 10.57 8.91 8.15
N GLY A 85 9.53 9.67 7.79
CA GLY A 85 8.85 9.54 6.50
C GLY A 85 9.79 9.80 5.32
N LYS A 86 10.63 10.84 5.39
CA LYS A 86 11.62 11.14 4.34
C LYS A 86 12.70 10.07 4.24
N LEU A 87 13.20 9.54 5.36
CA LEU A 87 14.13 8.40 5.37
C LEU A 87 13.53 7.18 4.68
N ASN A 88 12.26 6.86 4.94
CA ASN A 88 11.56 5.75 4.28
C ASN A 88 11.43 5.99 2.76
N VAL A 89 11.19 7.23 2.34
CA VAL A 89 11.15 7.58 0.91
C VAL A 89 12.52 7.40 0.26
N VAL A 90 13.61 7.87 0.90
CA VAL A 90 14.98 7.70 0.40
C VAL A 90 15.31 6.21 0.24
N GLU A 91 15.02 5.38 1.24
CA GLU A 91 15.24 3.93 1.16
C GLU A 91 14.45 3.28 0.01
N GLN A 92 13.23 3.72 -0.22
CA GLN A 92 12.45 3.22 -1.35
C GLN A 92 13.04 3.65 -2.70
N LEU A 93 13.49 4.90 -2.83
CA LEU A 93 14.11 5.39 -4.06
C LEU A 93 15.44 4.66 -4.32
N ILE A 94 16.25 4.39 -3.29
CA ILE A 94 17.45 3.55 -3.37
C ILE A 94 17.09 2.17 -3.94
N ASN A 95 16.09 1.49 -3.36
CA ASN A 95 15.67 0.17 -3.80
C ASN A 95 15.13 0.19 -5.24
N ASN A 96 14.37 1.23 -5.60
CA ASN A 96 13.87 1.41 -6.96
C ASN A 96 15.01 1.61 -7.96
N GLU A 97 16.03 2.41 -7.64
CA GLU A 97 17.17 2.64 -8.52
C GLU A 97 18.00 1.37 -8.73
N ILE A 98 18.26 0.60 -7.67
CA ILE A 98 18.92 -0.72 -7.76
C ILE A 98 18.18 -1.64 -8.73
N LEU A 99 16.84 -1.72 -8.61
CA LEU A 99 16.03 -2.57 -9.48
C LEU A 99 15.98 -2.02 -10.91
N LEU A 100 15.89 -0.70 -11.08
CA LEU A 100 15.90 -0.06 -12.39
C LEU A 100 17.20 -0.32 -13.15
N GLU A 101 18.34 -0.20 -12.50
CA GLU A 101 19.63 -0.54 -13.10
C GLU A 101 19.70 -2.00 -13.54
N ARG A 102 19.14 -2.91 -12.74
CA ARG A 102 19.05 -4.32 -13.13
C ARG A 102 18.12 -4.52 -14.34
N ALA A 103 16.99 -3.80 -14.36
CA ALA A 103 16.11 -3.82 -15.51
C ALA A 103 16.85 -3.32 -16.79
N LYS A 104 17.62 -2.25 -16.69
CA LYS A 104 18.47 -1.73 -17.80
C LYS A 104 19.49 -2.77 -18.26
N LYS A 105 20.24 -3.36 -17.34
CA LYS A 105 21.25 -4.41 -17.65
C LYS A 105 20.63 -5.62 -18.37
N LEU A 106 19.36 -5.91 -18.12
CA LEU A 106 18.63 -7.03 -18.73
C LEU A 106 17.78 -6.63 -19.93
N ASN A 107 17.87 -5.37 -20.40
CA ASN A 107 17.07 -4.80 -21.49
C ASN A 107 15.55 -4.92 -21.26
N LEU A 108 15.12 -4.68 -20.03
CA LEU A 108 13.72 -4.73 -19.59
C LEU A 108 13.11 -3.34 -19.37
N GLU A 109 13.73 -2.30 -19.88
CA GLU A 109 13.17 -0.96 -19.80
C GLU A 109 11.82 -0.90 -20.52
N ALA A 110 10.91 -0.09 -19.99
CA ALA A 110 9.64 0.17 -20.65
C ALA A 110 9.86 1.05 -21.87
N SER A 111 9.25 0.68 -22.98
CA SER A 111 9.23 1.45 -24.21
C SER A 111 8.36 2.70 -24.09
N ASP A 112 8.54 3.67 -25.00
CA ASP A 112 7.70 4.86 -25.04
C ASP A 112 6.23 4.52 -25.26
N GLY A 113 5.92 3.50 -26.08
CA GLY A 113 4.57 3.01 -26.29
C GLY A 113 3.90 2.49 -25.01
N GLU A 114 4.61 1.62 -24.27
CA GLU A 114 4.09 1.09 -22.99
C GLU A 114 3.83 2.21 -21.96
N VAL A 115 4.66 3.25 -21.95
CA VAL A 115 4.49 4.41 -21.07
C VAL A 115 3.28 5.24 -21.50
N GLU A 116 3.09 5.47 -22.81
CA GLU A 116 1.97 6.25 -23.33
C GLU A 116 0.63 5.54 -23.13
N ASP A 117 0.59 4.23 -23.34
CA ASP A 117 -0.60 3.39 -23.09
C ASP A 117 -1.01 3.50 -21.62
N LYS A 118 -0.05 3.35 -20.70
CA LYS A 118 -0.32 3.44 -19.25
C LYS A 118 -0.70 4.85 -18.82
N PHE A 119 -0.10 5.87 -19.40
CA PHE A 119 -0.47 7.27 -19.17
C PHE A 119 -1.91 7.54 -19.62
N THR A 120 -2.29 7.07 -20.80
CA THR A 120 -3.65 7.21 -21.34
C THR A 120 -4.67 6.49 -20.48
N GLU A 121 -4.36 5.26 -20.03
CA GLU A 121 -5.19 4.51 -19.10
C GLU A 121 -5.45 5.29 -17.81
N LEU A 122 -4.38 5.83 -17.19
CA LEU A 122 -4.50 6.62 -15.95
C LEU A 122 -5.33 7.90 -16.15
N LYS A 123 -5.13 8.57 -17.29
CA LYS A 123 -5.83 9.81 -17.60
C LYS A 123 -7.31 9.59 -17.89
N SER A 124 -7.70 8.43 -18.44
CA SER A 124 -9.08 8.13 -18.86
C SER A 124 -10.10 8.16 -17.72
N GLY A 125 -9.65 8.01 -16.46
CA GLY A 125 -10.50 8.10 -15.28
C GLY A 125 -10.82 9.52 -14.81
N TYR A 126 -10.31 10.57 -15.49
CA TYR A 126 -10.43 11.97 -15.09
C TYR A 126 -10.81 12.85 -16.28
N THR A 127 -11.47 13.98 -16.00
CA THR A 127 -11.52 15.08 -16.95
C THR A 127 -10.14 15.76 -17.05
N GLU A 128 -9.88 16.48 -18.14
CA GLU A 128 -8.60 17.19 -18.30
C GLU A 128 -8.29 18.12 -17.12
N ASP A 129 -9.28 18.91 -16.68
CA ASP A 129 -9.11 19.85 -15.57
C ASP A 129 -8.83 19.16 -14.23
N GLU A 130 -9.48 18.03 -13.98
CA GLU A 130 -9.23 17.23 -12.77
C GLU A 130 -7.84 16.60 -12.80
N PHE A 131 -7.42 16.09 -13.95
CA PHE A 131 -6.11 15.52 -14.13
C PHE A 131 -5.00 16.56 -13.90
N GLN A 132 -5.13 17.75 -14.50
CA GLN A 132 -4.18 18.85 -14.31
C GLN A 132 -4.13 19.35 -12.87
N ARG A 133 -5.27 19.44 -12.20
CA ARG A 133 -5.33 19.81 -10.76
C ARG A 133 -4.59 18.77 -9.91
N LYS A 134 -4.84 17.48 -10.11
CA LYS A 134 -4.15 16.42 -9.35
C LYS A 134 -2.63 16.45 -9.55
N LEU A 135 -2.15 16.68 -10.77
CA LEU A 135 -0.72 16.84 -11.02
C LEU A 135 -0.16 18.05 -10.26
N LYS A 136 -0.84 19.20 -10.34
CA LYS A 136 -0.42 20.43 -9.67
C LYS A 136 -0.40 20.27 -8.15
N ASP A 137 -1.43 19.66 -7.57
CA ASP A 137 -1.53 19.42 -6.13
C ASP A 137 -0.41 18.48 -5.64
N GLY A 138 -0.02 17.50 -6.47
CA GLY A 138 1.13 16.63 -6.22
C GLY A 138 2.48 17.28 -6.53
N GLY A 139 2.51 18.51 -7.08
CA GLY A 139 3.75 19.17 -7.52
C GLY A 139 4.47 18.44 -8.65
N MET A 140 3.71 17.74 -9.51
CA MET A 140 4.22 16.92 -10.61
C MET A 140 3.86 17.54 -11.98
N THR A 141 4.75 17.36 -12.93
CA THR A 141 4.48 17.61 -14.35
C THR A 141 4.06 16.31 -15.07
N VAL A 142 3.52 16.44 -16.28
CA VAL A 142 3.25 15.27 -17.14
C VAL A 142 4.52 14.47 -17.40
N ASP A 143 5.65 15.16 -17.61
CA ASP A 143 6.94 14.50 -17.84
C ASP A 143 7.45 13.76 -16.60
N ASP A 144 7.27 14.33 -15.41
CA ASP A 144 7.58 13.64 -14.14
C ASP A 144 6.74 12.36 -14.00
N LEU A 145 5.43 12.44 -14.29
CA LEU A 145 4.56 11.27 -14.26
C LEU A 145 4.99 10.20 -15.27
N LYS A 146 5.31 10.59 -16.51
CA LYS A 146 5.79 9.64 -17.54
C LYS A 146 7.12 8.99 -17.15
N LYS A 147 8.04 9.74 -16.53
CA LYS A 147 9.30 9.18 -16.00
C LYS A 147 9.03 8.15 -14.89
N ASP A 148 8.10 8.45 -13.99
CA ASP A 148 7.72 7.53 -12.93
C ASP A 148 7.05 6.27 -13.49
N LEU A 149 6.16 6.40 -14.45
CA LEU A 149 5.55 5.27 -15.14
C LEU A 149 6.60 4.38 -15.80
N ARG A 150 7.58 4.97 -16.50
CA ARG A 150 8.67 4.21 -17.11
C ARG A 150 9.46 3.43 -16.07
N ARG A 151 9.82 4.06 -14.95
CA ARG A 151 10.51 3.42 -13.83
C ARG A 151 9.69 2.24 -13.27
N GLN A 152 8.40 2.47 -12.97
CA GLN A 152 7.52 1.45 -12.42
C GLN A 152 7.33 0.27 -13.38
N LEU A 153 7.05 0.53 -14.67
CA LEU A 153 6.87 -0.51 -15.68
C LEU A 153 8.15 -1.32 -15.89
N SER A 154 9.31 -0.68 -15.91
CA SER A 154 10.61 -1.36 -16.05
C SER A 154 10.89 -2.29 -14.85
N ILE A 155 10.66 -1.82 -13.63
CA ILE A 155 10.78 -2.63 -12.41
C ILE A 155 9.76 -3.76 -12.43
N GLN A 156 8.54 -3.52 -12.85
CA GLN A 156 7.51 -4.56 -12.95
C GLN A 156 7.91 -5.65 -13.95
N LYS A 157 8.43 -5.28 -15.13
CA LYS A 157 8.94 -6.25 -16.13
C LYS A 157 10.07 -7.09 -15.55
N LEU A 158 11.01 -6.47 -14.82
CA LEU A 158 12.08 -7.16 -14.12
C LEU A 158 11.54 -8.18 -13.12
N LEU A 159 10.65 -7.74 -12.23
CA LEU A 159 10.10 -8.61 -11.18
C LEU A 159 9.20 -9.71 -11.74
N ASN A 160 8.48 -9.45 -12.82
CA ASN A 160 7.70 -10.47 -13.51
C ASN A 160 8.63 -11.58 -14.07
N ARG A 161 9.74 -11.20 -14.70
CA ARG A 161 10.70 -12.16 -15.27
C ARG A 161 11.51 -12.88 -14.20
N GLU A 162 12.07 -12.15 -13.23
CA GLU A 162 13.05 -12.70 -12.29
C GLU A 162 12.40 -13.31 -11.04
N VAL A 163 11.16 -12.95 -10.74
CA VAL A 163 10.44 -13.39 -9.55
C VAL A 163 9.17 -14.16 -9.92
N ALA A 164 8.17 -13.50 -10.49
CA ALA A 164 6.84 -14.08 -10.70
C ALA A 164 6.89 -15.31 -11.61
N ALA A 165 7.69 -15.29 -12.68
CA ALA A 165 7.86 -16.43 -13.60
C ALA A 165 8.49 -17.66 -12.94
N LYS A 166 9.17 -17.50 -11.79
CA LYS A 166 9.79 -18.60 -11.04
C LYS A 166 8.87 -19.22 -9.98
N VAL A 167 7.69 -18.60 -9.76
CA VAL A 167 6.74 -19.09 -8.77
C VAL A 167 5.89 -20.21 -9.35
N THR A 168 6.09 -21.40 -8.80
CA THR A 168 5.27 -22.59 -9.11
C THR A 168 4.56 -23.02 -7.83
N ILE A 169 3.26 -23.26 -7.94
CA ILE A 169 2.42 -23.81 -6.86
C ILE A 169 1.89 -25.16 -7.33
N THR A 170 2.30 -26.21 -6.65
CA THR A 170 1.90 -27.59 -6.93
C THR A 170 0.59 -27.95 -6.23
N ASP A 171 -0.06 -29.04 -6.66
CA ASP A 171 -1.23 -29.57 -5.96
C ASP A 171 -0.88 -30.06 -4.55
N GLN A 172 0.37 -30.52 -4.35
CA GLN A 172 0.86 -30.89 -3.03
C GLN A 172 0.93 -29.69 -2.11
N ASP A 173 1.46 -28.52 -2.59
CA ASP A 173 1.49 -27.29 -1.80
C ASP A 173 0.08 -26.88 -1.34
N VAL A 174 -0.92 -27.02 -2.24
CA VAL A 174 -2.33 -26.72 -1.94
C VAL A 174 -2.87 -27.68 -0.88
N THR A 175 -2.56 -28.96 -0.99
CA THR A 175 -3.00 -29.99 -0.05
C THR A 175 -2.39 -29.77 1.34
N ASP A 176 -1.10 -29.50 1.40
CA ASP A 176 -0.38 -29.27 2.66
C ASP A 176 -0.87 -28.00 3.35
N PHE A 177 -1.09 -26.93 2.57
CA PHE A 177 -1.66 -25.69 3.12
C PHE A 177 -3.06 -25.91 3.68
N TYR A 178 -3.93 -26.59 2.92
CA TYR A 178 -5.28 -26.88 3.36
C TYR A 178 -5.28 -27.69 4.67
N ASN A 179 -4.50 -28.77 4.74
CA ASN A 179 -4.43 -29.62 5.91
C ASN A 179 -3.91 -28.90 7.16
N THR A 180 -2.89 -28.05 6.96
CA THR A 180 -2.31 -27.25 8.05
C THR A 180 -3.27 -26.15 8.53
N ASN A 181 -4.08 -25.59 7.62
CA ASN A 181 -4.95 -24.46 7.90
C ASN A 181 -6.44 -24.81 7.86
N ARG A 182 -6.80 -26.07 8.04
CA ARG A 182 -8.16 -26.60 7.85
C ARG A 182 -9.24 -25.77 8.56
N ASN A 183 -8.95 -25.26 9.75
CA ASN A 183 -9.90 -24.46 10.52
C ASN A 183 -10.26 -23.13 9.84
N GLN A 184 -9.40 -22.58 8.96
CA GLN A 184 -9.68 -21.36 8.22
C GLN A 184 -10.73 -21.56 7.13
N PHE A 185 -11.00 -22.81 6.73
CA PHE A 185 -11.98 -23.20 5.73
C PHE A 185 -13.26 -23.74 6.38
N ASN A 186 -13.44 -23.54 7.68
CA ASN A 186 -14.66 -23.88 8.39
C ASN A 186 -15.53 -22.63 8.52
N VAL A 187 -16.68 -22.65 7.87
CA VAL A 187 -17.70 -21.60 7.97
C VAL A 187 -18.55 -21.94 9.22
N ALA A 188 -18.36 -21.20 10.29
CA ALA A 188 -18.98 -21.50 11.59
C ALA A 188 -20.51 -21.48 11.54
N GLU A 189 -21.09 -20.59 10.71
CA GLU A 189 -22.52 -20.43 10.53
C GLU A 189 -22.84 -20.01 9.07
N ALA A 190 -24.10 -20.17 8.66
CA ALA A 190 -24.50 -19.74 7.32
C ALA A 190 -24.25 -18.23 7.13
N GLN A 191 -23.76 -17.85 5.95
CA GLN A 191 -23.45 -16.47 5.60
C GLN A 191 -24.15 -16.07 4.30
N TYR A 192 -24.54 -14.81 4.27
CA TYR A 192 -25.30 -14.23 3.16
C TYR A 192 -24.57 -13.01 2.64
N ARG A 193 -24.07 -13.04 1.40
CA ARG A 193 -23.53 -11.85 0.75
C ARG A 193 -24.66 -11.04 0.18
N ILE A 194 -24.83 -9.82 0.68
CA ILE A 194 -25.96 -8.97 0.37
C ILE A 194 -25.47 -7.65 -0.19
N SER A 195 -26.12 -7.17 -1.24
CA SER A 195 -26.02 -5.77 -1.66
C SER A 195 -27.34 -5.07 -1.43
N GLN A 196 -27.30 -3.76 -1.13
CA GLN A 196 -28.48 -2.95 -0.86
C GLN A 196 -28.48 -1.64 -1.65
N ILE A 197 -29.67 -1.15 -1.96
CA ILE A 197 -29.92 0.24 -2.32
C ILE A 197 -30.81 0.80 -1.21
N VAL A 198 -30.36 1.86 -0.57
CA VAL A 198 -31.08 2.53 0.52
C VAL A 198 -31.67 3.83 0.00
N ILE A 199 -32.91 4.10 0.34
CA ILE A 199 -33.65 5.32 0.02
C ILE A 199 -34.24 5.82 1.33
N THR A 200 -33.98 7.06 1.72
CA THR A 200 -34.49 7.67 2.96
C THR A 200 -35.56 8.68 2.65
N PRO A 201 -36.71 8.70 3.36
CA PRO A 201 -37.80 9.66 3.13
C PRO A 201 -37.53 11.02 3.79
N ARG A 202 -36.31 11.48 3.80
CA ARG A 202 -35.88 12.74 4.42
C ARG A 202 -34.62 13.26 3.75
N LYS A 203 -34.47 14.58 3.71
CA LYS A 203 -33.24 15.19 3.21
C LYS A 203 -32.03 14.78 4.05
N ASP A 204 -31.01 14.27 3.39
CA ASP A 204 -29.73 13.89 4.03
C ASP A 204 -28.57 14.65 3.38
N GLN A 205 -27.84 15.42 4.20
CA GLN A 205 -26.68 16.19 3.74
C GLN A 205 -25.46 15.29 3.43
N MET A 206 -25.50 14.01 3.80
CA MET A 206 -24.40 13.06 3.61
C MET A 206 -24.56 12.17 2.38
N VAL A 207 -25.63 12.36 1.58
CA VAL A 207 -25.81 11.61 0.32
C VAL A 207 -24.62 11.85 -0.62
N ARG A 208 -23.98 10.77 -1.04
CA ARG A 208 -22.78 10.78 -1.90
C ARG A 208 -22.91 9.85 -3.10
N ASN A 209 -24.13 9.63 -3.60
CA ASN A 209 -24.28 8.87 -4.83
C ASN A 209 -23.88 9.72 -6.06
N ARG A 210 -23.60 9.05 -7.18
CA ARG A 210 -23.06 9.71 -8.40
C ARG A 210 -24.02 10.72 -9.02
N LYS A 211 -25.32 10.60 -8.78
CA LYS A 211 -26.36 11.50 -9.31
C LYS A 211 -26.70 12.64 -8.37
N ASN A 212 -26.14 12.64 -7.17
CA ASN A 212 -26.54 13.53 -6.08
C ASN A 212 -28.09 13.52 -5.88
N ASP A 213 -28.65 12.32 -6.05
CA ASP A 213 -30.09 12.09 -5.96
C ASP A 213 -30.46 11.73 -4.52
N ASP A 214 -31.28 12.57 -3.89
CA ASP A 214 -31.71 12.48 -2.50
C ASP A 214 -33.23 12.63 -2.42
N ALA A 215 -33.92 11.63 -1.89
CA ALA A 215 -35.37 11.71 -1.68
C ALA A 215 -35.65 12.45 -0.38
N THR A 216 -36.35 13.58 -0.46
CA THR A 216 -36.52 14.50 0.65
C THR A 216 -37.78 14.26 1.47
N ASN A 217 -38.69 13.40 0.98
CA ASN A 217 -39.97 13.03 1.60
C ASN A 217 -40.45 11.66 1.15
N GLU A 218 -41.49 11.13 1.79
CA GLU A 218 -41.99 9.79 1.57
C GLU A 218 -42.46 9.57 0.10
N ALA A 219 -43.18 10.53 -0.47
CA ALA A 219 -43.65 10.43 -1.84
C ALA A 219 -42.53 10.40 -2.89
N GLU A 220 -41.42 11.09 -2.62
CA GLU A 220 -40.19 11.02 -3.45
C GLU A 220 -39.47 9.69 -3.27
N ALA A 221 -39.36 9.20 -2.04
CA ALA A 221 -38.75 7.92 -1.75
C ALA A 221 -39.50 6.76 -2.43
N GLU A 222 -40.82 6.75 -2.37
CA GLU A 222 -41.65 5.75 -3.05
C GLU A 222 -41.52 5.81 -4.59
N ARG A 223 -41.53 7.02 -5.16
CA ARG A 223 -41.31 7.19 -6.60
C ARG A 223 -39.95 6.70 -7.05
N LYS A 224 -38.92 7.02 -6.27
CA LYS A 224 -37.53 6.58 -6.52
C LYS A 224 -37.44 5.06 -6.40
N ALA A 225 -38.01 4.45 -5.36
CA ALA A 225 -38.04 3.01 -5.18
C ALA A 225 -38.70 2.30 -6.34
N LYS A 226 -39.87 2.81 -6.84
CA LYS A 226 -40.55 2.28 -8.01
C LYS A 226 -39.69 2.42 -9.27
N MET A 227 -39.11 3.57 -9.52
CA MET A 227 -38.23 3.82 -10.67
C MET A 227 -37.08 2.83 -10.69
N LEU A 228 -36.42 2.59 -9.54
CA LEU A 228 -35.32 1.65 -9.41
C LEU A 228 -35.78 0.21 -9.62
N GLN A 229 -36.93 -0.16 -9.07
CA GLN A 229 -37.53 -1.49 -9.29
C GLN A 229 -37.82 -1.73 -10.79
N ASP A 230 -38.36 -0.75 -11.50
CA ASP A 230 -38.68 -0.86 -12.94
C ASP A 230 -37.36 -1.03 -13.74
N LYS A 231 -36.32 -0.27 -13.42
CA LYS A 231 -34.99 -0.43 -14.04
C LYS A 231 -34.38 -1.80 -13.78
N LEU A 232 -34.41 -2.29 -12.54
CA LEU A 232 -33.92 -3.62 -12.16
C LEU A 232 -34.67 -4.73 -12.87
N SER A 233 -36.01 -4.60 -12.98
CA SER A 233 -36.86 -5.54 -13.72
C SER A 233 -36.58 -5.55 -15.21
N SER A 234 -36.08 -4.43 -15.76
CA SER A 234 -35.64 -4.30 -17.15
C SER A 234 -34.20 -4.76 -17.37
N GLY A 235 -33.55 -5.32 -16.35
CA GLY A 235 -32.19 -5.89 -16.46
C GLY A 235 -31.04 -4.91 -16.21
N ALA A 236 -31.31 -3.73 -15.64
CA ALA A 236 -30.23 -2.81 -15.25
C ALA A 236 -29.33 -3.42 -14.16
N ASP A 237 -28.04 -3.08 -14.21
CA ASP A 237 -27.09 -3.58 -13.23
C ASP A 237 -27.34 -2.98 -11.83
N PHE A 238 -27.46 -3.85 -10.84
CA PHE A 238 -27.76 -3.47 -9.46
C PHE A 238 -26.65 -2.59 -8.86
N SER A 239 -25.39 -2.92 -9.10
CA SER A 239 -24.25 -2.20 -8.54
C SER A 239 -24.17 -0.78 -9.11
N GLN A 240 -24.41 -0.61 -10.42
CA GLN A 240 -24.46 0.71 -11.05
C GLN A 240 -25.60 1.55 -10.47
N LEU A 241 -26.80 0.96 -10.31
CA LEU A 241 -27.91 1.68 -9.70
C LEU A 241 -27.67 2.04 -8.24
N ALA A 242 -26.98 1.19 -7.48
CA ALA A 242 -26.57 1.50 -6.12
C ALA A 242 -25.60 2.68 -6.07
N MET A 243 -24.57 2.69 -6.94
CA MET A 243 -23.62 3.81 -7.04
C MET A 243 -24.30 5.12 -7.46
N ASP A 244 -25.29 5.03 -8.35
CA ASP A 244 -25.95 6.21 -8.90
C ASP A 244 -27.02 6.80 -7.96
N TYR A 245 -27.72 5.96 -7.19
CA TYR A 245 -28.96 6.35 -6.50
C TYR A 245 -29.03 5.97 -5.02
N SER A 246 -28.18 5.09 -4.49
CA SER A 246 -28.26 4.73 -3.07
C SER A 246 -27.88 5.91 -2.18
N GLU A 247 -28.67 6.14 -1.14
CA GLU A 247 -28.45 7.20 -0.15
C GLU A 247 -27.63 6.73 1.05
N ASP A 248 -27.16 5.46 1.05
CA ASP A 248 -26.24 4.97 2.06
C ASP A 248 -24.80 5.39 1.77
N PRO A 249 -24.23 6.31 2.56
CA PRO A 249 -22.89 6.83 2.33
C PRO A 249 -21.79 5.77 2.47
N ASN A 250 -22.07 4.66 3.17
CA ASN A 250 -21.08 3.62 3.46
C ASN A 250 -20.95 2.62 2.31
N THR A 251 -22.04 2.32 1.61
CA THR A 251 -22.06 1.25 0.60
C THR A 251 -22.35 1.74 -0.82
N ALA A 252 -22.86 2.94 -1.02
CA ALA A 252 -23.18 3.46 -2.35
C ALA A 252 -21.98 3.39 -3.30
N ALA A 253 -20.80 3.87 -2.86
CA ALA A 253 -19.58 3.89 -3.68
C ALA A 253 -19.07 2.49 -4.08
N THR A 254 -19.44 1.46 -3.32
CA THR A 254 -19.08 0.05 -3.57
C THR A 254 -20.21 -0.76 -4.22
N GLY A 255 -21.18 -0.08 -4.83
CA GLY A 255 -22.31 -0.75 -5.48
C GLY A 255 -23.30 -1.38 -4.51
N GLY A 256 -23.38 -0.88 -3.28
CA GLY A 256 -24.28 -1.35 -2.25
C GLY A 256 -23.81 -2.62 -1.51
N ASP A 257 -22.58 -3.12 -1.75
CA ASP A 257 -22.11 -4.38 -1.18
C ASP A 257 -21.86 -4.26 0.34
N LEU A 258 -22.58 -5.05 1.11
CA LEU A 258 -22.43 -5.20 2.57
C LEU A 258 -21.45 -6.32 2.96
N GLY A 259 -20.93 -7.06 1.96
CA GLY A 259 -20.13 -8.25 2.20
C GLY A 259 -20.94 -9.43 2.72
N TYR A 260 -20.25 -10.37 3.37
CA TYR A 260 -20.88 -11.54 3.99
C TYR A 260 -21.41 -11.21 5.38
N ILE A 261 -22.70 -11.40 5.57
CA ILE A 261 -23.40 -11.22 6.84
C ILE A 261 -23.70 -12.60 7.43
N PRO A 262 -23.21 -12.91 8.63
CA PRO A 262 -23.49 -14.18 9.29
C PRO A 262 -24.96 -14.26 9.72
N GLU A 263 -25.51 -15.46 9.79
CA GLU A 263 -26.90 -15.69 10.17
C GLU A 263 -27.23 -15.17 11.57
N SER A 264 -26.26 -15.22 12.48
CA SER A 264 -26.39 -14.63 13.82
C SER A 264 -26.66 -13.13 13.79
N SER A 265 -26.06 -12.39 12.84
CA SER A 265 -26.32 -10.96 12.67
C SER A 265 -27.73 -10.69 12.13
N LEU A 266 -28.27 -11.56 11.27
CA LEU A 266 -29.65 -11.47 10.82
C LEU A 266 -30.64 -11.80 11.95
N ASN A 267 -30.21 -12.57 12.94
CA ASN A 267 -30.99 -12.93 14.12
C ASN A 267 -30.84 -11.94 15.28
N ALA A 268 -29.95 -10.95 15.16
CA ALA A 268 -29.71 -9.98 16.21
C ALA A 268 -30.94 -9.11 16.52
N PRO A 269 -31.20 -8.74 17.78
CA PRO A 269 -32.41 -7.98 18.17
C PRO A 269 -32.54 -6.62 17.47
N GLN A 270 -31.42 -6.03 17.04
CA GLN A 270 -31.37 -4.75 16.31
C GLN A 270 -31.70 -4.90 14.83
N THR A 271 -31.72 -6.11 14.27
CA THR A 271 -32.04 -6.34 12.85
C THR A 271 -33.56 -6.37 12.67
N ASP A 272 -34.04 -5.56 11.72
CA ASP A 272 -35.47 -5.51 11.40
C ASP A 272 -35.96 -6.90 10.96
N PRO A 273 -37.01 -7.46 11.59
CA PRO A 273 -37.54 -8.77 11.23
C PRO A 273 -38.02 -8.91 9.77
N VAL A 274 -38.43 -7.80 9.15
CA VAL A 274 -38.80 -7.77 7.74
C VAL A 274 -37.58 -7.99 6.86
N LEU A 275 -36.49 -7.31 7.17
CA LEU A 275 -35.23 -7.44 6.45
C LEU A 275 -34.68 -8.86 6.49
N LYS A 276 -34.66 -9.47 7.68
CA LYS A 276 -34.29 -10.88 7.85
C LYS A 276 -35.15 -11.80 6.98
N ARG A 277 -36.48 -11.65 7.04
CA ARG A 277 -37.43 -12.49 6.27
C ARG A 277 -37.16 -12.39 4.79
N VAL A 278 -36.92 -11.17 4.28
CA VAL A 278 -36.65 -10.93 2.86
C VAL A 278 -35.33 -11.59 2.46
N VAL A 279 -34.25 -11.38 3.21
CA VAL A 279 -32.93 -11.97 2.91
C VAL A 279 -33.00 -13.49 2.84
N LEU A 280 -33.68 -14.12 3.81
CA LEU A 280 -33.83 -15.59 3.86
C LEU A 280 -34.69 -16.16 2.76
N SER A 281 -35.62 -15.37 2.17
CA SER A 281 -36.50 -15.79 1.07
C SER A 281 -35.83 -15.68 -0.30
N LEU A 282 -34.78 -14.87 -0.46
CA LEU A 282 -34.13 -14.66 -1.74
C LEU A 282 -33.21 -15.86 -2.12
N LYS A 283 -33.14 -16.10 -3.43
CA LYS A 283 -32.15 -17.02 -4.03
C LYS A 283 -30.92 -16.22 -4.44
N PRO A 284 -29.71 -16.84 -4.47
CA PRO A 284 -28.51 -16.20 -5.02
C PRO A 284 -28.78 -15.60 -6.41
N GLY A 285 -28.39 -14.34 -6.59
CA GLY A 285 -28.65 -13.52 -7.77
C GLY A 285 -29.98 -12.76 -7.77
N GLN A 286 -30.91 -13.12 -6.91
CA GLN A 286 -32.24 -12.52 -6.87
C GLN A 286 -32.23 -11.15 -6.17
N VAL A 287 -33.06 -10.24 -6.72
CA VAL A 287 -33.34 -8.91 -6.16
C VAL A 287 -34.72 -8.91 -5.52
N SER A 288 -34.86 -8.27 -4.35
CA SER A 288 -36.14 -8.10 -3.67
C SER A 288 -36.97 -7.01 -4.32
N PRO A 289 -38.29 -7.02 -4.15
CA PRO A 289 -39.11 -5.80 -4.29
C PRO A 289 -38.60 -4.76 -3.25
N PRO A 290 -39.04 -3.47 -3.41
CA PRO A 290 -38.79 -2.47 -2.37
C PRO A 290 -39.35 -2.89 -1.03
N VAL A 291 -38.51 -2.86 -0.01
CA VAL A 291 -38.83 -3.26 1.38
C VAL A 291 -39.00 -2.02 2.21
N GLN A 292 -40.21 -1.73 2.65
CA GLN A 292 -40.48 -0.61 3.55
C GLN A 292 -39.98 -0.96 4.97
N LEU A 293 -39.11 -0.15 5.50
CA LEU A 293 -38.66 -0.18 6.89
C LEU A 293 -39.08 1.11 7.59
N LYS A 294 -38.85 1.21 8.89
CA LYS A 294 -39.27 2.36 9.69
C LYS A 294 -38.74 3.68 9.16
N ASP A 295 -37.45 3.72 8.77
CA ASP A 295 -36.71 4.96 8.44
C ASP A 295 -36.18 4.97 7.00
N SER A 296 -36.49 3.96 6.18
CA SER A 296 -35.95 3.83 4.82
C SER A 296 -36.72 2.81 3.98
N ILE A 297 -36.65 2.95 2.67
CA ILE A 297 -36.99 1.90 1.73
C ILE A 297 -35.71 1.24 1.26
N ARG A 298 -35.65 -0.09 1.26
CA ARG A 298 -34.46 -0.82 0.79
C ARG A 298 -34.81 -1.78 -0.32
N ILE A 299 -33.93 -1.87 -1.31
CA ILE A 299 -33.95 -2.92 -2.32
C ILE A 299 -32.70 -3.77 -2.05
N LEU A 300 -32.91 -5.08 -1.89
CA LEU A 300 -31.86 -6.02 -1.51
C LEU A 300 -31.55 -6.96 -2.67
N LYS A 301 -30.29 -7.32 -2.84
CA LYS A 301 -29.85 -8.40 -3.73
C LYS A 301 -29.08 -9.41 -2.91
N LEU A 302 -29.50 -10.68 -2.94
CA LEU A 302 -28.69 -11.76 -2.41
C LEU A 302 -27.67 -12.15 -3.48
N VAL A 303 -26.40 -11.79 -3.25
CA VAL A 303 -25.30 -12.09 -4.20
C VAL A 303 -24.88 -13.55 -4.10
N ALA A 304 -24.69 -14.04 -2.88
CA ALA A 304 -24.31 -15.42 -2.61
C ALA A 304 -24.83 -15.89 -1.24
N ARG A 305 -24.96 -17.19 -1.07
CA ARG A 305 -25.25 -17.85 0.20
C ARG A 305 -24.23 -18.93 0.45
N GLU A 306 -23.60 -18.91 1.60
CA GLU A 306 -22.66 -19.92 2.06
C GLU A 306 -23.26 -20.70 3.21
N ALA A 307 -23.31 -22.02 3.08
CA ALA A 307 -23.77 -22.88 4.17
C ALA A 307 -22.67 -22.98 5.25
N ALA A 308 -23.11 -23.20 6.50
CA ALA A 308 -22.19 -23.59 7.56
C ALA A 308 -21.51 -24.92 7.24
N GLY A 309 -20.30 -25.11 7.75
CA GLY A 309 -19.56 -26.36 7.64
C GLY A 309 -18.15 -26.21 7.09
N GLN A 310 -17.44 -27.34 7.06
CA GLN A 310 -16.09 -27.43 6.52
C GLN A 310 -16.13 -27.40 4.99
N ARG A 311 -15.49 -26.39 4.39
CA ARG A 311 -15.25 -26.36 2.94
C ARG A 311 -14.16 -27.36 2.60
N GLY A 312 -14.46 -28.23 1.65
CA GLY A 312 -13.52 -29.25 1.21
C GLY A 312 -12.42 -28.70 0.31
N ILE A 313 -11.29 -29.39 0.29
CA ILE A 313 -10.18 -29.06 -0.63
C ILE A 313 -10.59 -29.18 -2.12
N ASN A 314 -11.60 -29.98 -2.42
CA ASN A 314 -12.10 -30.14 -3.79
C ASN A 314 -12.99 -28.97 -4.25
N ASP A 315 -13.33 -28.03 -3.37
CA ASP A 315 -14.03 -26.81 -3.75
C ASP A 315 -13.09 -25.92 -4.60
N PRO A 316 -13.48 -25.60 -5.85
CA PRO A 316 -12.64 -24.79 -6.74
C PRO A 316 -12.30 -23.41 -6.15
N GLN A 317 -13.19 -22.81 -5.36
CA GLN A 317 -12.96 -21.52 -4.72
C GLN A 317 -11.89 -21.64 -3.62
N VAL A 318 -11.94 -22.73 -2.83
CA VAL A 318 -10.93 -23.01 -1.81
C VAL A 318 -9.56 -23.22 -2.46
N GLN A 319 -9.50 -24.05 -3.53
CA GLN A 319 -8.26 -24.28 -4.25
C GLN A 319 -7.68 -22.98 -4.82
N GLN A 320 -8.50 -22.16 -5.45
CA GLN A 320 -8.05 -20.88 -6.04
C GLN A 320 -7.53 -19.94 -4.96
N MET A 321 -8.27 -19.78 -3.86
CA MET A 321 -7.86 -18.96 -2.71
C MET A 321 -6.51 -19.40 -2.13
N ILE A 322 -6.31 -20.70 -1.99
CA ILE A 322 -5.05 -21.27 -1.49
C ILE A 322 -3.92 -21.00 -2.49
N ARG A 323 -4.13 -21.25 -3.79
CA ARG A 323 -3.12 -21.00 -4.83
C ARG A 323 -2.71 -19.53 -4.87
N ASP A 324 -3.67 -18.61 -4.80
CA ASP A 324 -3.40 -17.17 -4.80
C ASP A 324 -2.63 -16.75 -3.53
N THR A 325 -3.03 -17.29 -2.36
CA THR A 325 -2.33 -17.05 -1.10
C THR A 325 -0.89 -17.54 -1.14
N LEU A 326 -0.67 -18.77 -1.59
CA LEU A 326 0.67 -19.36 -1.70
C LEU A 326 1.52 -18.63 -2.73
N ARG A 327 0.95 -18.26 -3.88
CA ARG A 327 1.62 -17.48 -4.91
C ARG A 327 2.10 -16.15 -4.36
N ASN A 328 1.20 -15.39 -3.75
CA ASN A 328 1.52 -14.07 -3.17
C ASN A 328 2.64 -14.17 -2.11
N ARG A 329 2.57 -15.16 -1.22
CA ARG A 329 3.61 -15.40 -0.21
C ARG A 329 4.95 -15.74 -0.85
N LYS A 330 4.96 -16.61 -1.85
CA LYS A 330 6.20 -17.05 -2.54
C LYS A 330 6.79 -15.92 -3.38
N GLU A 331 5.95 -15.14 -4.07
CA GLU A 331 6.39 -13.94 -4.78
C GLU A 331 7.00 -12.91 -3.82
N GLN A 332 6.36 -12.65 -2.69
CA GLN A 332 6.89 -11.71 -1.70
C GLN A 332 8.24 -12.18 -1.13
N LEU A 333 8.37 -13.47 -0.80
CA LEU A 333 9.62 -14.06 -0.35
C LEU A 333 10.72 -13.92 -1.39
N LEU A 334 10.45 -14.30 -2.64
CA LEU A 334 11.43 -14.22 -3.73
C LEU A 334 11.78 -12.77 -4.08
N ARG A 335 10.81 -11.85 -4.04
CA ARG A 335 11.05 -10.42 -4.24
C ARG A 335 12.00 -9.87 -3.18
N ASN A 336 11.77 -10.19 -1.90
CA ASN A 336 12.63 -9.75 -0.81
C ASN A 336 14.05 -10.33 -0.95
N ALA A 337 14.17 -11.62 -1.28
CA ALA A 337 15.45 -12.26 -1.52
C ALA A 337 16.17 -11.65 -2.73
N TYR A 338 15.46 -11.40 -3.83
CA TYR A 338 16.02 -10.78 -5.02
C TYR A 338 16.53 -9.37 -4.74
N LEU A 339 15.75 -8.57 -4.01
CA LEU A 339 16.17 -7.23 -3.60
C LEU A 339 17.38 -7.27 -2.66
N ALA A 340 17.42 -8.20 -1.71
CA ALA A 340 18.55 -8.35 -0.79
C ALA A 340 19.87 -8.63 -1.55
N VAL A 341 19.83 -9.59 -2.50
CA VAL A 341 20.99 -9.89 -3.36
C VAL A 341 21.35 -8.67 -4.24
N ALA A 342 20.34 -8.00 -4.81
CA ALA A 342 20.57 -6.83 -5.64
C ALA A 342 21.22 -5.68 -4.85
N ARG A 343 20.84 -5.51 -3.59
CA ARG A 343 21.37 -4.49 -2.70
C ARG A 343 22.79 -4.79 -2.23
N ASP A 344 23.11 -6.05 -1.97
CA ASP A 344 24.47 -6.49 -1.60
C ASP A 344 25.50 -6.22 -2.70
N GLU A 345 25.07 -6.32 -3.96
CA GLU A 345 25.92 -6.03 -5.13
C GLU A 345 26.00 -4.52 -5.48
N ALA A 346 25.16 -3.68 -4.89
CA ALA A 346 25.09 -2.26 -5.20
C ALA A 346 25.98 -1.42 -4.26
N HIS A 347 26.60 -0.35 -4.82
CA HIS A 347 27.30 0.64 -4.02
C HIS A 347 26.32 1.74 -3.62
N VAL A 348 25.91 1.73 -2.36
CA VAL A 348 24.90 2.66 -1.83
C VAL A 348 25.49 3.53 -0.75
N THR A 349 25.28 4.85 -0.85
CA THR A 349 25.55 5.80 0.22
C THR A 349 24.29 6.59 0.52
N ASN A 350 23.76 6.48 1.74
CA ASN A 350 22.59 7.24 2.18
C ASN A 350 23.04 8.41 3.06
N TYR A 351 23.23 9.57 2.45
CA TYR A 351 23.72 10.77 3.12
C TYR A 351 22.69 11.33 4.11
N LEU A 352 21.38 11.22 3.80
CA LEU A 352 20.35 11.66 4.75
C LEU A 352 20.42 10.85 6.05
N ALA A 353 20.57 9.54 5.97
CA ALA A 353 20.73 8.70 7.16
C ALA A 353 21.99 9.04 7.96
N ILE A 354 23.10 9.29 7.28
CA ILE A 354 24.35 9.74 7.92
C ILE A 354 24.13 11.06 8.66
N GLN A 355 23.53 12.07 8.00
CA GLN A 355 23.24 13.37 8.61
C GLN A 355 22.33 13.25 9.82
N VAL A 356 21.30 12.41 9.76
CA VAL A 356 20.38 12.16 10.88
C VAL A 356 21.12 11.60 12.10
N ILE A 357 22.04 10.67 11.89
CA ILE A 357 22.87 10.10 12.97
C ILE A 357 23.79 11.19 13.55
N GLU A 358 24.50 11.94 12.71
CA GLU A 358 25.42 12.99 13.12
C GLU A 358 24.73 14.14 13.88
N THR A 359 23.49 14.45 13.52
CA THR A 359 22.70 15.52 14.17
C THR A 359 21.82 15.02 15.32
N ALA A 360 21.96 13.75 15.72
CA ALA A 360 21.15 13.10 16.74
C ALA A 360 19.63 13.28 16.52
N GLY A 361 19.18 13.05 15.28
CA GLY A 361 17.77 13.13 14.90
C GLY A 361 17.25 14.54 14.66
N LYS A 362 18.08 15.57 14.71
CA LYS A 362 17.66 16.92 14.31
C LYS A 362 17.64 17.03 12.80
N LEU A 363 16.59 17.69 12.26
CA LEU A 363 16.55 18.01 10.83
C LEU A 363 17.75 18.88 10.45
N PRO A 364 18.53 18.55 9.41
CA PRO A 364 19.50 19.47 8.84
C PRO A 364 18.83 20.80 8.50
N ASP A 365 19.54 21.95 8.67
CA ASP A 365 18.95 23.27 8.43
C ASP A 365 18.37 23.41 7.01
N ALA A 366 18.97 22.74 6.04
CA ALA A 366 18.43 22.64 4.68
C ALA A 366 17.08 21.89 4.58
N ALA A 367 16.75 21.01 5.50
CA ALA A 367 15.50 20.26 5.54
C ALA A 367 14.40 21.00 6.32
N LYS A 368 14.75 21.95 7.18
CA LYS A 368 13.80 22.80 7.93
C LYS A 368 13.08 23.79 7.00
N ALA A 369 13.71 24.22 5.93
CA ALA A 369 13.13 25.19 4.98
C ALA A 369 11.91 24.68 4.20
N SER A 370 11.62 23.37 4.24
CA SER A 370 10.49 22.74 3.57
C SER A 370 9.31 22.40 4.49
N LEU A 371 9.40 22.71 5.78
CA LEU A 371 8.25 22.60 6.69
C LEU A 371 7.26 23.73 6.39
N PRO A 372 5.96 23.49 6.32
CA PRO A 372 4.98 24.55 6.32
C PRO A 372 5.19 25.41 7.58
N PRO A 373 5.01 26.76 7.51
CA PRO A 373 5.16 27.61 8.67
C PRO A 373 4.22 27.10 9.76
N ALA A 374 4.76 26.90 10.97
CA ALA A 374 3.96 26.54 12.12
C ALA A 374 2.81 27.54 12.23
N SER A 375 1.57 27.04 12.19
CA SER A 375 0.38 27.87 12.38
C SER A 375 0.49 28.52 13.75
N THR A 376 0.75 29.81 13.80
CA THR A 376 0.62 30.59 15.02
C THR A 376 -0.87 30.71 15.32
N ALA A 377 -1.40 29.73 16.05
CA ALA A 377 -2.72 29.85 16.62
C ALA A 377 -2.74 31.13 17.49
N PRO A 378 -3.72 32.02 17.33
CA PRO A 378 -3.81 33.19 18.18
C PRO A 378 -4.01 32.73 19.63
N PRO A 379 -3.43 33.46 20.61
CA PRO A 379 -3.58 33.09 22.01
C PRO A 379 -5.06 33.08 22.38
N THR A 380 -5.54 31.95 22.89
CA THR A 380 -6.87 31.80 23.45
C THR A 380 -7.04 32.83 24.55
N GLY A 381 -7.91 33.81 24.32
CA GLY A 381 -8.32 34.78 25.32
C GLY A 381 -8.92 34.11 26.56
N PRO A 382 -8.90 34.75 27.72
CA PRO A 382 -9.34 34.15 28.97
C PRO A 382 -10.82 33.79 28.90
N ALA A 383 -11.17 32.61 29.41
CA ALA A 383 -12.51 32.08 29.50
C ALA A 383 -13.45 33.09 30.29
N PRO A 384 -14.71 33.28 29.86
CA PRO A 384 -15.67 34.10 30.59
C PRO A 384 -15.98 33.48 31.94
N GLY A 385 -15.92 34.34 33.00
CA GLY A 385 -16.04 33.99 34.39
C GLY A 385 -17.33 33.25 34.72
N GLN A 386 -17.22 32.31 35.63
CA GLN A 386 -18.34 31.68 36.34
C GLN A 386 -19.11 32.70 37.17
N PRO A 387 -20.44 32.67 37.24
CA PRO A 387 -21.20 33.50 38.15
C PRO A 387 -20.96 33.07 39.59
N ARG A 388 -20.57 34.03 40.44
CA ARG A 388 -20.53 33.89 41.91
C ARG A 388 -21.95 33.70 42.44
N ASN A 389 -22.18 32.57 43.10
CA ASN A 389 -23.30 32.44 44.00
C ASN A 389 -23.06 33.34 45.24
N THR A 390 -23.91 34.30 45.45
CA THR A 390 -24.16 34.93 46.77
C THR A 390 -25.54 34.53 47.24
N GLN A 391 -25.54 33.82 48.38
CA GLN A 391 -26.61 33.56 49.32
C GLN A 391 -27.97 33.11 48.81
#